data_9e5d145d5449407035ca3cb035e9ae40
#
_entry.id   9e5d145d5449407035ca3cb035e9ae40
#
_cell.length_a   1.000
_cell.length_b   1.000
_cell.length_c   1.000
_cell.angle_alpha   90.00
_cell.angle_beta   90.00
_cell.angle_gamma   90.00
#
_symmetry.space_group_name_H-M   'P 1'
#
loop_
_entity.id
_entity.type
_entity.pdbx_description
1 polymer ?
#
loop_
_entity_poly.entity_id
_entity_poly.type
_entity_poly.pdbx_seq_one_letter_code
_entity_poly.pdbx_strand_id
1 'polypeptide(L)'
;VYSSISSERETGRLKLLIFQGIPLSRLVFSKSISIWLYGVFLLFITILIQTLLSNIDLDTFQRLLFIFITYSSYYYIICCLTAYLSSIFKNNTSALSSILATWIIWTIFLPKIWGNAVEKIYPLPSRQNFKSMMKEDRSKGIDGHNPSDQRREQLKNKYLVKYNVDSLKQLPINFDGIVMQEDEEYGNRVWDKHFGNNYSIFQKQKRMYQVSGLFNPFSSLQNLSMGFSGNDMIHHLDFLKKSEDYRRYLIKSLNDEHAFGGSKTGNWKWTVDNTFFRSVEKFDYKTPKIEGQISHYLIDILFLLLWIIITTELIRRYTNKGILL
;
A
#
# COMPACT_ATOMS: atom_id res chain seq x y z
N VAL A 1 -24.52 -21.13 -3.78
CA VAL A 1 -23.95 -21.07 -5.15
C VAL A 1 -23.44 -22.43 -5.63
N TYR A 2 -22.57 -23.13 -4.84
CA TYR A 2 -21.93 -24.40 -5.28
C TYR A 2 -22.90 -25.50 -5.71
N SER A 3 -24.05 -25.59 -5.08
CA SER A 3 -25.09 -26.57 -5.38
C SER A 3 -26.15 -26.07 -6.38
N SER A 4 -26.00 -24.84 -6.89
CA SER A 4 -27.07 -24.18 -7.64
C SER A 4 -27.45 -24.88 -8.95
N ILE A 5 -26.50 -25.52 -9.61
CA ILE A 5 -26.70 -26.30 -10.85
C ILE A 5 -26.51 -27.80 -10.63
N SER A 6 -25.48 -28.19 -9.85
CA SER A 6 -25.17 -29.58 -9.60
C SER A 6 -26.30 -30.30 -8.85
N SER A 7 -26.96 -29.65 -7.88
CA SER A 7 -28.13 -30.23 -7.20
C SER A 7 -29.36 -30.43 -8.12
N GLU A 8 -29.60 -29.50 -9.04
CA GLU A 8 -30.67 -29.66 -10.02
C GLU A 8 -30.37 -30.75 -11.02
N ARG A 9 -29.09 -31.01 -11.31
CA ARG A 9 -28.67 -32.16 -12.12
C ARG A 9 -28.87 -33.46 -11.37
N GLU A 10 -28.43 -33.55 -10.10
CA GLU A 10 -28.63 -34.76 -9.27
C GLU A 10 -30.10 -35.14 -9.10
N THR A 11 -30.97 -34.13 -8.94
CA THR A 11 -32.42 -34.34 -8.77
C THR A 11 -33.19 -34.51 -10.09
N GLY A 12 -32.50 -34.42 -11.24
CA GLY A 12 -33.13 -34.50 -12.56
C GLY A 12 -33.90 -33.24 -12.99
N ARG A 13 -34.04 -32.24 -12.14
CA ARG A 13 -34.76 -30.97 -12.43
C ARG A 13 -34.09 -30.17 -13.57
N LEU A 14 -32.79 -30.26 -13.72
CA LEU A 14 -32.06 -29.59 -14.79
C LEU A 14 -32.55 -30.02 -16.17
N LYS A 15 -32.82 -31.33 -16.36
CA LYS A 15 -33.37 -31.88 -17.60
C LYS A 15 -34.74 -31.27 -17.92
N LEU A 16 -35.63 -31.18 -16.93
CA LEU A 16 -36.96 -30.60 -17.11
C LEU A 16 -36.91 -29.15 -17.56
N LEU A 17 -36.03 -28.33 -16.95
CA LEU A 17 -35.84 -26.94 -17.32
C LEU A 17 -35.32 -26.76 -18.76
N ILE A 18 -34.40 -27.62 -19.19
CA ILE A 18 -33.86 -27.62 -20.56
C ILE A 18 -34.94 -28.08 -21.56
N PHE A 19 -35.74 -29.09 -21.24
CA PHE A 19 -36.85 -29.53 -22.08
C PHE A 19 -37.94 -28.45 -22.23
N GLN A 20 -38.09 -27.55 -21.26
CA GLN A 20 -38.94 -26.36 -21.35
C GLN A 20 -38.37 -25.24 -22.24
N GLY A 21 -37.22 -25.48 -22.92
CA GLY A 21 -36.60 -24.54 -23.82
C GLY A 21 -35.72 -23.47 -23.15
N ILE A 22 -35.41 -23.63 -21.85
CA ILE A 22 -34.52 -22.69 -21.15
C ILE A 22 -33.07 -23.08 -21.45
N PRO A 23 -32.30 -22.24 -22.14
CA PRO A 23 -30.89 -22.54 -22.41
C PRO A 23 -30.09 -22.56 -21.11
N LEU A 24 -29.16 -23.50 -20.97
CA LEU A 24 -28.31 -23.66 -19.78
C LEU A 24 -27.55 -22.39 -19.42
N SER A 25 -27.07 -21.62 -20.43
CA SER A 25 -26.39 -20.34 -20.23
C SER A 25 -27.26 -19.33 -19.45
N ARG A 26 -28.52 -19.21 -19.84
CA ARG A 26 -29.45 -18.29 -19.17
C ARG A 26 -29.71 -18.73 -17.73
N LEU A 27 -29.81 -20.03 -17.49
CA LEU A 27 -30.03 -20.58 -16.15
C LEU A 27 -28.81 -20.30 -15.24
N VAL A 28 -27.59 -20.62 -15.71
CA VAL A 28 -26.36 -20.41 -14.96
C VAL A 28 -26.18 -18.93 -14.69
N PHE A 29 -26.36 -18.08 -15.69
CA PHE A 29 -26.16 -16.63 -15.56
C PHE A 29 -27.20 -16.00 -14.62
N SER A 30 -28.48 -16.32 -14.74
CA SER A 30 -29.54 -15.80 -13.86
C SER A 30 -29.27 -16.14 -12.39
N LYS A 31 -28.84 -17.38 -12.12
CA LYS A 31 -28.48 -17.80 -10.75
C LYS A 31 -27.25 -17.05 -10.21
N SER A 32 -26.23 -16.86 -11.05
CA SER A 32 -25.06 -16.06 -10.68
C SER A 32 -25.43 -14.62 -10.30
N ILE A 33 -26.26 -13.99 -11.14
CA ILE A 33 -26.73 -12.60 -10.89
C ILE A 33 -27.58 -12.51 -9.63
N SER A 34 -28.51 -13.44 -9.41
CA SER A 34 -29.38 -13.40 -8.22
C SER A 34 -28.59 -13.47 -6.93
N ILE A 35 -27.54 -14.33 -6.87
CA ILE A 35 -26.70 -14.45 -5.69
C ILE A 35 -25.76 -13.26 -5.55
N TRP A 36 -25.24 -12.75 -6.67
CA TRP A 36 -24.44 -11.52 -6.69
C TRP A 36 -25.24 -10.33 -6.17
N LEU A 37 -26.48 -10.13 -6.62
CA LEU A 37 -27.36 -9.06 -6.13
C LEU A 37 -27.60 -9.15 -4.62
N TYR A 38 -27.79 -10.36 -4.10
CA TYR A 38 -27.90 -10.55 -2.65
C TYR A 38 -26.61 -10.14 -1.91
N GLY A 39 -25.44 -10.53 -2.41
CA GLY A 39 -24.16 -10.11 -1.83
C GLY A 39 -23.92 -8.60 -1.92
N VAL A 40 -24.27 -7.99 -3.04
CA VAL A 40 -24.18 -6.52 -3.24
C VAL A 40 -25.13 -5.77 -2.31
N PHE A 41 -26.34 -6.30 -2.07
CA PHE A 41 -27.28 -5.73 -1.12
C PHE A 41 -26.73 -5.73 0.31
N LEU A 42 -26.11 -6.82 0.76
CA LEU A 42 -25.46 -6.87 2.06
C LEU A 42 -24.28 -5.90 2.15
N LEU A 43 -23.46 -5.80 1.10
CA LEU A 43 -22.37 -4.84 1.02
C LEU A 43 -22.89 -3.38 1.07
N PHE A 44 -23.98 -3.11 0.39
CA PHE A 44 -24.63 -1.79 0.43
C PHE A 44 -25.06 -1.42 1.85
N ILE A 45 -25.68 -2.35 2.58
CA ILE A 45 -26.07 -2.12 3.98
C ILE A 45 -24.84 -1.78 4.85
N THR A 46 -23.74 -2.52 4.71
CA THR A 46 -22.54 -2.26 5.50
C THR A 46 -21.95 -0.89 5.21
N ILE A 47 -21.89 -0.46 3.96
CA ILE A 47 -21.42 0.87 3.60
C ILE A 47 -22.38 1.97 4.07
N LEU A 48 -23.70 1.73 3.97
CA LEU A 48 -24.69 2.66 4.47
C LEU A 48 -24.55 2.88 5.98
N ILE A 49 -24.38 1.81 6.75
CA ILE A 49 -24.13 1.91 8.20
C ILE A 49 -22.86 2.73 8.47
N GLN A 50 -21.77 2.44 7.76
CA GLN A 50 -20.52 3.19 7.91
C GLN A 50 -20.71 4.68 7.59
N THR A 51 -21.48 4.99 6.52
CA THR A 51 -21.81 6.36 6.12
C THR A 51 -22.61 7.09 7.19
N LEU A 52 -23.55 6.43 7.83
CA LEU A 52 -24.41 7.02 8.88
C LEU A 52 -23.66 7.22 10.21
N LEU A 53 -22.67 6.40 10.52
CA LEU A 53 -21.91 6.45 11.78
C LEU A 53 -20.69 7.37 11.74
N SER A 54 -20.27 7.84 10.56
CA SER A 54 -19.04 8.62 10.39
C SER A 54 -19.35 10.00 9.79
N ASN A 55 -18.59 11.01 10.19
CA ASN A 55 -18.55 12.28 9.48
C ASN A 55 -17.81 12.10 8.16
N ILE A 56 -18.52 12.10 7.04
CA ILE A 56 -17.98 11.78 5.73
C ILE A 56 -17.73 13.06 4.95
N ASP A 57 -16.46 13.30 4.62
CA ASP A 57 -16.06 14.26 3.61
C ASP A 57 -16.12 13.66 2.19
N LEU A 58 -15.90 14.46 1.18
CA LEU A 58 -15.97 14.05 -0.22
C LEU A 58 -14.94 12.95 -0.55
N ASP A 59 -13.71 13.05 -0.01
CA ASP A 59 -12.66 12.04 -0.24
C ASP A 59 -13.05 10.68 0.35
N THR A 60 -13.56 10.68 1.58
CA THR A 60 -14.04 9.45 2.24
C THR A 60 -15.22 8.83 1.48
N PHE A 61 -16.16 9.65 1.00
CA PHE A 61 -17.26 9.15 0.17
C PHE A 61 -16.77 8.50 -1.13
N GLN A 62 -15.82 9.13 -1.84
CA GLN A 62 -15.21 8.56 -3.04
C GLN A 62 -14.52 7.25 -2.74
N ARG A 63 -13.76 7.13 -1.64
CA ARG A 63 -13.10 5.91 -1.20
C ARG A 63 -14.10 4.78 -0.93
N LEU A 64 -15.19 5.06 -0.22
CA LEU A 64 -16.24 4.08 0.04
C LEU A 64 -16.93 3.62 -1.25
N LEU A 65 -17.15 4.53 -2.21
CA LEU A 65 -17.69 4.18 -3.52
C LEU A 65 -16.75 3.25 -4.30
N PHE A 66 -15.45 3.55 -4.33
CA PHE A 66 -14.47 2.66 -4.98
C PHE A 66 -14.35 1.31 -4.29
N ILE A 67 -14.41 1.25 -2.97
CA ILE A 67 -14.46 -0.01 -2.20
C ILE A 67 -15.72 -0.79 -2.59
N PHE A 68 -16.89 -0.15 -2.65
CA PHE A 68 -18.14 -0.78 -3.07
C PHE A 68 -18.05 -1.40 -4.46
N ILE A 69 -17.54 -0.65 -5.43
CA ILE A 69 -17.38 -1.11 -6.82
C ILE A 69 -16.39 -2.29 -6.87
N THR A 70 -15.26 -2.20 -6.14
CA THR A 70 -14.22 -3.23 -6.13
C THR A 70 -14.73 -4.56 -5.56
N TYR A 71 -15.38 -4.53 -4.39
CA TYR A 71 -15.93 -5.73 -3.77
C TYR A 71 -17.11 -6.30 -4.57
N SER A 72 -17.97 -5.44 -5.11
CA SER A 72 -19.07 -5.86 -5.99
C SER A 72 -18.55 -6.57 -7.25
N SER A 73 -17.48 -6.06 -7.86
CA SER A 73 -16.80 -6.67 -9.01
C SER A 73 -16.21 -8.04 -8.66
N TYR A 74 -15.53 -8.13 -7.53
CA TYR A 74 -14.97 -9.40 -7.08
C TYR A 74 -16.06 -10.44 -6.74
N TYR A 75 -17.14 -10.02 -6.06
CA TYR A 75 -18.29 -10.90 -5.82
C TYR A 75 -18.88 -11.44 -7.12
N TYR A 76 -18.98 -10.60 -8.17
CA TYR A 76 -19.43 -11.04 -9.48
C TYR A 76 -18.54 -12.15 -10.03
N ILE A 77 -17.22 -11.95 -10.01
CA ILE A 77 -16.24 -12.95 -10.47
C ILE A 77 -16.43 -14.28 -9.73
N ILE A 78 -16.53 -14.24 -8.40
CA ILE A 78 -16.69 -15.44 -7.56
C ILE A 78 -18.04 -16.13 -7.85
N CYS A 79 -19.14 -15.38 -7.97
CA CYS A 79 -20.45 -15.95 -8.28
C CYS A 79 -20.46 -16.63 -9.65
N CYS A 80 -19.91 -15.98 -10.67
CA CYS A 80 -19.80 -16.54 -12.01
C CYS A 80 -18.92 -17.79 -12.05
N LEU A 81 -17.75 -17.74 -11.42
CA LEU A 81 -16.83 -18.89 -11.36
C LEU A 81 -17.45 -20.07 -10.62
N THR A 82 -18.09 -19.81 -9.49
CA THR A 82 -18.74 -20.85 -8.68
C THR A 82 -19.90 -21.52 -9.44
N ALA A 83 -20.73 -20.71 -10.10
CA ALA A 83 -21.83 -21.26 -10.92
C ALA A 83 -21.31 -22.02 -12.14
N TYR A 84 -20.23 -21.55 -12.78
CA TYR A 84 -19.56 -22.25 -13.86
C TYR A 84 -19.02 -23.61 -13.39
N LEU A 85 -18.28 -23.66 -12.27
CA LEU A 85 -17.79 -24.94 -11.71
C LEU A 85 -18.94 -25.85 -11.32
N SER A 86 -20.00 -25.33 -10.69
CA SER A 86 -21.21 -26.11 -10.39
C SER A 86 -21.88 -26.70 -11.65
N SER A 87 -21.77 -26.02 -12.79
CA SER A 87 -22.32 -26.52 -14.05
C SER A 87 -21.49 -27.65 -14.70
N ILE A 88 -20.18 -27.69 -14.45
CA ILE A 88 -19.26 -28.71 -14.99
C ILE A 88 -19.39 -30.02 -14.23
N PHE A 89 -19.38 -29.96 -12.90
CA PHE A 89 -19.34 -31.15 -12.07
C PHE A 89 -20.71 -31.83 -11.99
N LYS A 90 -20.68 -33.18 -11.99
CA LYS A 90 -21.91 -33.99 -11.98
C LYS A 90 -22.58 -34.03 -10.61
N ASN A 91 -21.81 -33.93 -9.53
CA ASN A 91 -22.30 -34.01 -8.16
C ASN A 91 -21.87 -32.82 -7.31
N ASN A 92 -22.62 -32.54 -6.23
CA ASN A 92 -22.41 -31.42 -5.33
C ASN A 92 -21.07 -31.49 -4.61
N THR A 93 -20.61 -32.70 -4.24
CA THR A 93 -19.36 -32.88 -3.49
C THR A 93 -18.16 -32.47 -4.33
N SER A 94 -18.08 -32.89 -5.59
CA SER A 94 -16.98 -32.51 -6.49
C SER A 94 -17.03 -31.04 -6.83
N ALA A 95 -18.22 -30.45 -7.01
CA ALA A 95 -18.35 -28.99 -7.21
C ALA A 95 -17.84 -28.23 -6.00
N LEU A 96 -18.26 -28.59 -4.79
CA LEU A 96 -17.80 -27.92 -3.56
C LEU A 96 -16.29 -28.06 -3.37
N SER A 97 -15.74 -29.26 -3.52
CA SER A 97 -14.29 -29.48 -3.36
C SER A 97 -13.47 -28.67 -4.35
N SER A 98 -13.90 -28.57 -5.61
CA SER A 98 -13.20 -27.75 -6.63
C SER A 98 -13.27 -26.27 -6.34
N ILE A 99 -14.41 -25.78 -5.85
CA ILE A 99 -14.57 -24.37 -5.48
C ILE A 99 -13.68 -24.03 -4.27
N LEU A 100 -13.69 -24.89 -3.24
CA LEU A 100 -12.83 -24.70 -2.06
C LEU A 100 -11.35 -24.76 -2.43
N ALA A 101 -10.94 -25.71 -3.28
CA ALA A 101 -9.56 -25.79 -3.75
C ALA A 101 -9.15 -24.50 -4.50
N THR A 102 -9.99 -24.00 -5.41
CA THR A 102 -9.74 -22.75 -6.13
C THR A 102 -9.64 -21.57 -5.17
N TRP A 103 -10.53 -21.48 -4.19
CA TRP A 103 -10.52 -20.42 -3.19
C TRP A 103 -9.23 -20.46 -2.35
N ILE A 104 -8.82 -21.64 -1.86
CA ILE A 104 -7.58 -21.81 -1.08
C ILE A 104 -6.35 -21.41 -1.93
N ILE A 105 -6.30 -21.84 -3.20
CA ILE A 105 -5.22 -21.49 -4.12
C ILE A 105 -5.14 -19.96 -4.27
N TRP A 106 -6.26 -19.29 -4.51
CA TRP A 106 -6.29 -17.86 -4.76
C TRP A 106 -6.02 -17.00 -3.51
N THR A 107 -6.53 -17.43 -2.35
CA THR A 107 -6.44 -16.60 -1.14
C THR A 107 -5.22 -16.89 -0.28
N ILE A 108 -4.64 -18.09 -0.38
CA ILE A 108 -3.53 -18.50 0.48
C ILE A 108 -2.26 -18.79 -0.34
N PHE A 109 -2.32 -19.70 -1.31
CA PHE A 109 -1.13 -20.20 -1.99
C PHE A 109 -0.53 -19.17 -2.95
N LEU A 110 -1.31 -18.63 -3.88
CA LEU A 110 -0.80 -17.71 -4.88
C LEU A 110 -0.24 -16.41 -4.27
N PRO A 111 -0.91 -15.74 -3.32
CA PRO A 111 -0.34 -14.57 -2.67
C PRO A 111 1.00 -14.85 -1.99
N LYS A 112 1.12 -15.99 -1.29
CA LYS A 112 2.35 -16.36 -0.60
C LYS A 112 3.48 -16.71 -1.57
N ILE A 113 3.19 -17.52 -2.60
CA ILE A 113 4.18 -17.89 -3.63
C ILE A 113 4.69 -16.63 -4.33
N TRP A 114 3.76 -15.74 -4.73
CA TRP A 114 4.10 -14.53 -5.46
C TRP A 114 4.87 -13.55 -4.58
N GLY A 115 4.46 -13.36 -3.32
CA GLY A 115 5.19 -12.53 -2.35
C GLY A 115 6.63 -13.00 -2.16
N ASN A 116 6.85 -14.29 -1.93
CA ASN A 116 8.19 -14.87 -1.81
C ASN A 116 9.04 -14.71 -3.09
N ALA A 117 8.41 -14.85 -4.26
CA ALA A 117 9.11 -14.66 -5.53
C ALA A 117 9.55 -13.21 -5.72
N VAL A 118 8.68 -12.25 -5.40
CA VAL A 118 8.96 -10.82 -5.48
C VAL A 118 10.09 -10.40 -4.55
N GLU A 119 10.11 -10.93 -3.31
CA GLU A 119 11.18 -10.67 -2.34
C GLU A 119 12.53 -11.21 -2.83
N LYS A 120 12.55 -12.37 -3.48
CA LYS A 120 13.78 -12.94 -4.06
C LYS A 120 14.30 -12.14 -5.26
N ILE A 121 13.39 -11.58 -6.09
CA ILE A 121 13.77 -10.79 -7.28
C ILE A 121 14.26 -9.40 -6.87
N TYR A 122 13.65 -8.79 -5.86
CA TYR A 122 14.00 -7.47 -5.35
C TYR A 122 14.31 -7.54 -3.85
N PRO A 123 15.46 -8.11 -3.47
CA PRO A 123 15.80 -8.29 -2.06
C PRO A 123 16.11 -6.97 -1.38
N LEU A 124 15.64 -6.82 -0.15
CA LEU A 124 16.08 -5.75 0.73
C LEU A 124 17.42 -6.11 1.37
N PRO A 125 18.28 -5.12 1.65
CA PRO A 125 19.47 -5.36 2.43
C PRO A 125 19.11 -5.89 3.82
N SER A 126 19.93 -6.79 4.38
CA SER A 126 19.74 -7.20 5.77
C SER A 126 19.86 -6.00 6.71
N ARG A 127 19.19 -6.06 7.87
CA ARG A 127 19.24 -4.96 8.87
C ARG A 127 20.68 -4.62 9.27
N GLN A 128 21.55 -5.63 9.36
CA GLN A 128 22.96 -5.44 9.72
C GLN A 128 23.72 -4.70 8.61
N ASN A 129 23.58 -5.13 7.36
CA ASN A 129 24.20 -4.48 6.21
C ASN A 129 23.71 -3.03 6.05
N PHE A 130 22.40 -2.81 6.17
CA PHE A 130 21.81 -1.49 6.09
C PHE A 130 22.42 -0.54 7.13
N LYS A 131 22.48 -0.97 8.41
CA LYS A 131 23.11 -0.17 9.47
C LYS A 131 24.60 0.07 9.24
N SER A 132 25.31 -0.94 8.74
CA SER A 132 26.75 -0.85 8.43
C SER A 132 27.01 0.19 7.34
N MET A 133 26.25 0.12 6.22
CA MET A 133 26.35 1.09 5.11
C MET A 133 26.04 2.51 5.57
N MET A 134 24.99 2.72 6.35
CA MET A 134 24.68 4.05 6.90
C MET A 134 25.78 4.57 7.81
N LYS A 135 26.35 3.71 8.68
CA LYS A 135 27.44 4.10 9.58
C LYS A 135 28.70 4.45 8.80
N GLU A 136 29.02 3.68 7.78
CA GLU A 136 30.17 3.92 6.90
C GLU A 136 30.06 5.25 6.16
N ASP A 137 28.93 5.50 5.49
CA ASP A 137 28.67 6.77 4.78
C ASP A 137 28.72 7.97 5.75
N ARG A 138 28.23 7.80 6.96
CA ARG A 138 28.25 8.85 7.98
C ARG A 138 29.68 9.18 8.45
N SER A 139 30.53 8.18 8.61
CA SER A 139 31.90 8.35 9.10
C SER A 139 32.92 8.73 8.02
N LYS A 140 32.89 8.03 6.87
CA LYS A 140 33.86 8.20 5.78
C LYS A 140 33.42 9.21 4.71
N GLY A 141 32.14 9.58 4.70
CA GLY A 141 31.51 10.37 3.64
C GLY A 141 30.72 9.51 2.66
N ILE A 142 29.67 10.10 2.07
CA ILE A 142 28.80 9.41 1.07
C ILE A 142 29.59 8.98 -0.17
N ASP A 143 30.63 9.72 -0.49
CA ASP A 143 31.60 9.47 -1.57
C ASP A 143 32.87 8.72 -1.11
N GLY A 144 32.98 8.43 0.19
CA GLY A 144 34.15 7.78 0.81
C GLY A 144 35.37 8.69 1.01
N HIS A 145 35.30 9.96 0.60
CA HIS A 145 36.45 10.88 0.58
C HIS A 145 36.28 12.10 1.48
N ASN A 146 35.19 12.20 2.24
CA ASN A 146 34.93 13.35 3.11
C ASN A 146 34.58 12.91 4.54
N PRO A 147 35.57 12.49 5.34
CA PRO A 147 35.35 11.97 6.69
C PRO A 147 34.80 13.06 7.65
N SER A 148 34.12 12.60 8.71
CA SER A 148 33.43 13.46 9.69
C SER A 148 34.34 14.49 10.32
N ASP A 149 35.57 14.12 10.66
CA ASP A 149 36.54 15.03 11.31
C ASP A 149 36.97 16.14 10.37
N GLN A 150 37.18 15.83 9.09
CA GLN A 150 37.53 16.86 8.09
C GLN A 150 36.36 17.81 7.84
N ARG A 151 35.13 17.32 7.77
CA ARG A 151 33.94 18.19 7.64
C ARG A 151 33.80 19.16 8.81
N ARG A 152 34.05 18.69 10.04
CA ARG A 152 33.97 19.50 11.25
C ARG A 152 35.06 20.60 11.27
N GLU A 153 36.27 20.27 10.86
CA GLU A 153 37.35 21.25 10.78
C GLU A 153 37.09 22.28 9.67
N GLN A 154 36.59 21.90 8.53
CA GLN A 154 36.17 22.79 7.46
C GLN A 154 35.05 23.75 7.94
N LEU A 155 34.06 23.22 8.67
CA LEU A 155 32.97 24.00 9.24
C LEU A 155 33.50 25.05 10.24
N LYS A 156 34.38 24.64 11.13
CA LYS A 156 35.05 25.54 12.10
C LYS A 156 35.75 26.68 11.38
N ASN A 157 36.62 26.38 10.44
CA ASN A 157 37.36 27.37 9.69
C ASN A 157 36.45 28.35 8.92
N LYS A 158 35.39 27.83 8.31
CA LYS A 158 34.36 28.64 7.64
C LYS A 158 33.73 29.68 8.57
N TYR A 159 33.41 29.32 9.81
CA TYR A 159 32.79 30.25 10.77
C TYR A 159 33.78 31.22 11.40
N LEU A 160 35.02 30.80 11.68
CA LEU A 160 36.07 31.69 12.14
C LEU A 160 36.36 32.79 11.12
N VAL A 161 36.49 32.45 9.85
CA VAL A 161 36.67 33.40 8.76
C VAL A 161 35.44 34.31 8.59
N LYS A 162 34.22 33.72 8.60
CA LYS A 162 32.98 34.48 8.43
C LYS A 162 32.79 35.58 9.46
N TYR A 163 33.18 35.33 10.70
CA TYR A 163 33.02 36.28 11.80
C TYR A 163 34.33 37.07 12.13
N ASN A 164 35.41 36.82 11.39
CA ASN A 164 36.72 37.42 11.57
C ASN A 164 37.21 37.31 13.01
N VAL A 165 37.23 36.10 13.55
CA VAL A 165 37.64 35.77 14.91
C VAL A 165 38.64 34.64 14.93
N ASP A 166 39.53 34.60 15.94
CA ASP A 166 40.61 33.62 16.04
C ASP A 166 40.18 32.34 16.82
N SER A 167 39.10 32.40 17.57
CA SER A 167 38.64 31.27 18.38
C SER A 167 37.13 31.12 18.45
N LEU A 168 36.66 29.90 18.64
CA LEU A 168 35.23 29.60 18.76
C LEU A 168 34.54 30.32 19.94
N LYS A 169 35.28 30.65 20.99
CA LYS A 169 34.74 31.37 22.16
C LYS A 169 34.40 32.82 21.86
N GLN A 170 35.00 33.41 20.82
CA GLN A 170 34.77 34.80 20.40
C GLN A 170 33.55 34.90 19.43
N LEU A 171 33.00 33.79 18.98
CA LEU A 171 31.82 33.79 18.11
C LEU A 171 30.62 34.42 18.83
N PRO A 172 29.84 35.30 18.16
CA PRO A 172 28.62 35.86 18.72
C PRO A 172 27.47 34.83 18.80
N ILE A 173 27.67 33.64 18.25
CA ILE A 173 26.72 32.54 18.17
C ILE A 173 27.27 31.31 18.90
N ASN A 174 26.39 30.33 19.18
CA ASN A 174 26.83 29.05 19.73
C ASN A 174 27.22 28.09 18.60
N PHE A 175 28.50 27.81 18.48
CA PHE A 175 29.04 26.92 17.45
C PHE A 175 28.61 25.46 17.64
N ASP A 176 28.29 25.03 18.86
CA ASP A 176 27.83 23.67 19.12
C ASP A 176 26.48 23.41 18.42
N GLY A 177 25.55 24.40 18.43
CA GLY A 177 24.29 24.31 17.69
C GLY A 177 24.50 24.25 16.17
N ILE A 178 25.49 24.96 15.64
CA ILE A 178 25.86 24.88 14.22
C ILE A 178 26.39 23.49 13.86
N VAL A 179 27.27 22.92 14.69
CA VAL A 179 27.81 21.56 14.48
C VAL A 179 26.69 20.52 14.52
N MET A 180 25.78 20.63 15.49
CA MET A 180 24.63 19.74 15.59
C MET A 180 23.77 19.79 14.33
N GLN A 181 23.49 20.97 13.80
CA GLN A 181 22.68 21.12 12.57
C GLN A 181 23.39 20.54 11.35
N GLU A 182 24.70 20.81 11.18
CA GLU A 182 25.46 20.28 10.05
C GLU A 182 25.55 18.74 10.09
N ASP A 183 25.74 18.18 11.28
CA ASP A 183 25.75 16.71 11.48
C ASP A 183 24.38 16.09 11.19
N GLU A 184 23.27 16.78 11.54
CA GLU A 184 21.92 16.36 11.19
C GLU A 184 21.66 16.45 9.69
N GLU A 185 22.03 17.53 9.03
CA GLU A 185 21.86 17.69 7.58
C GLU A 185 22.67 16.63 6.81
N TYR A 186 23.87 16.31 7.28
CA TYR A 186 24.65 15.22 6.70
C TYR A 186 23.98 13.87 6.95
N GLY A 187 23.50 13.64 8.16
CA GLY A 187 22.72 12.45 8.53
C GLY A 187 21.47 12.29 7.66
N ASN A 188 20.78 13.40 7.37
CA ASN A 188 19.60 13.42 6.48
C ASN A 188 19.96 13.01 5.04
N ARG A 189 21.11 13.47 4.50
CA ARG A 189 21.59 13.03 3.17
C ARG A 189 21.91 11.52 3.12
N VAL A 190 22.55 11.00 4.17
CA VAL A 190 22.79 9.55 4.31
C VAL A 190 21.48 8.78 4.40
N TRP A 191 20.53 9.29 5.17
CA TRP A 191 19.20 8.72 5.29
C TRP A 191 18.47 8.69 3.93
N ASP A 192 18.45 9.82 3.20
CA ASP A 192 17.81 9.93 1.89
C ASP A 192 18.39 8.91 0.88
N LYS A 193 19.71 8.72 0.88
CA LYS A 193 20.37 7.72 0.03
C LYS A 193 19.89 6.31 0.34
N HIS A 194 19.96 5.89 1.60
CA HIS A 194 19.72 4.49 1.98
C HIS A 194 18.24 4.14 2.08
N PHE A 195 17.43 5.00 2.69
CA PHE A 195 15.97 4.79 2.74
C PHE A 195 15.32 5.02 1.38
N GLY A 196 15.81 5.98 0.58
CA GLY A 196 15.37 6.18 -0.79
C GLY A 196 15.57 4.94 -1.65
N ASN A 197 16.71 4.25 -1.49
CA ASN A 197 16.95 2.97 -2.15
C ASN A 197 15.94 1.89 -1.70
N ASN A 198 15.69 1.77 -0.40
CA ASN A 198 14.70 0.82 0.12
C ASN A 198 13.29 1.13 -0.39
N TYR A 199 12.89 2.40 -0.43
CA TYR A 199 11.58 2.82 -0.97
C TYR A 199 11.45 2.47 -2.47
N SER A 200 12.52 2.64 -3.23
CA SER A 200 12.58 2.24 -4.63
C SER A 200 12.40 0.71 -4.79
N ILE A 201 13.02 -0.08 -3.92
CA ILE A 201 12.84 -1.55 -3.89
C ILE A 201 11.39 -1.89 -3.56
N PHE A 202 10.79 -1.30 -2.53
CA PHE A 202 9.38 -1.51 -2.18
C PHE A 202 8.43 -1.18 -3.35
N GLN A 203 8.68 -0.09 -4.05
CA GLN A 203 7.87 0.27 -5.23
C GLN A 203 8.00 -0.75 -6.36
N LYS A 204 9.21 -1.28 -6.61
CA LYS A 204 9.42 -2.37 -7.59
C LYS A 204 8.72 -3.65 -7.16
N GLN A 205 8.82 -4.01 -5.87
CA GLN A 205 8.11 -5.14 -5.29
C GLN A 205 6.60 -4.99 -5.45
N LYS A 206 6.03 -3.82 -5.13
CA LYS A 206 4.59 -3.56 -5.30
C LYS A 206 4.16 -3.71 -6.75
N ARG A 207 4.86 -3.10 -7.71
CA ARG A 207 4.55 -3.23 -9.14
C ARG A 207 4.59 -4.68 -9.62
N MET A 208 5.60 -5.42 -9.19
CA MET A 208 5.72 -6.85 -9.52
C MET A 208 4.59 -7.65 -8.86
N TYR A 209 4.21 -7.34 -7.62
CA TYR A 209 3.10 -7.99 -6.94
C TYR A 209 1.76 -7.71 -7.63
N GLN A 210 1.52 -6.51 -8.15
CA GLN A 210 0.32 -6.17 -8.91
C GLN A 210 0.12 -7.09 -10.13
N VAL A 211 1.21 -7.53 -10.78
CA VAL A 211 1.13 -8.46 -11.92
C VAL A 211 0.47 -9.79 -11.53
N SER A 212 0.52 -10.19 -10.26
CA SER A 212 -0.18 -11.39 -9.78
C SER A 212 -1.69 -11.33 -10.01
N GLY A 213 -2.28 -10.12 -10.11
CA GLY A 213 -3.70 -9.92 -10.42
C GLY A 213 -4.14 -10.53 -11.76
N LEU A 214 -3.21 -10.70 -12.71
CA LEU A 214 -3.48 -11.40 -13.97
C LEU A 214 -3.89 -12.89 -13.74
N PHE A 215 -3.29 -13.52 -12.75
CA PHE A 215 -3.52 -14.95 -12.42
C PHE A 215 -4.48 -15.14 -11.24
N ASN A 216 -4.69 -14.08 -10.47
CA ASN A 216 -5.43 -14.14 -9.22
C ASN A 216 -6.23 -12.86 -8.96
N PRO A 217 -7.54 -12.85 -9.18
CA PRO A 217 -8.38 -11.66 -8.96
C PRO A 217 -8.41 -11.21 -7.49
N PHE A 218 -8.11 -12.13 -6.55
CA PHE A 218 -8.01 -11.80 -5.13
C PHE A 218 -6.83 -10.87 -4.83
N SER A 219 -5.71 -11.00 -5.54
CA SER A 219 -4.58 -10.07 -5.39
C SER A 219 -4.95 -8.63 -5.78
N SER A 220 -5.69 -8.46 -6.89
CA SER A 220 -6.19 -7.14 -7.30
C SER A 220 -7.21 -6.59 -6.31
N LEU A 221 -8.15 -7.42 -5.83
CA LEU A 221 -9.07 -7.01 -4.75
C LEU A 221 -8.29 -6.50 -3.53
N GLN A 222 -7.30 -7.25 -3.06
CA GLN A 222 -6.51 -6.92 -1.87
C GLN A 222 -5.77 -5.59 -2.05
N ASN A 223 -5.09 -5.40 -3.19
CA ASN A 223 -4.39 -4.15 -3.50
C ASN A 223 -5.33 -2.94 -3.54
N LEU A 224 -6.48 -3.08 -4.23
CA LEU A 224 -7.48 -2.01 -4.33
C LEU A 224 -8.12 -1.71 -2.98
N SER A 225 -8.47 -2.74 -2.21
CA SER A 225 -9.05 -2.58 -0.88
C SER A 225 -8.13 -1.82 0.06
N MET A 226 -6.84 -2.21 0.14
CA MET A 226 -5.84 -1.50 0.94
C MET A 226 -5.60 -0.08 0.44
N GLY A 227 -5.53 0.11 -0.89
CA GLY A 227 -5.29 1.40 -1.50
C GLY A 227 -6.43 2.39 -1.25
N PHE A 228 -7.67 1.97 -1.48
CA PHE A 228 -8.84 2.82 -1.27
C PHE A 228 -9.14 3.09 0.20
N SER A 229 -8.80 2.17 1.11
CA SER A 229 -8.87 2.45 2.56
C SER A 229 -7.69 3.26 3.10
N GLY A 230 -6.70 3.61 2.28
CA GLY A 230 -5.58 4.47 2.70
C GLY A 230 -4.55 3.79 3.61
N ASN A 231 -4.47 2.45 3.61
CA ASN A 231 -3.58 1.69 4.48
C ASN A 231 -2.59 0.79 3.71
N ASP A 232 -2.42 1.05 2.41
CA ASP A 232 -1.42 0.36 1.60
C ASP A 232 -0.01 0.94 1.77
N MET A 233 0.96 0.32 1.11
CA MET A 233 2.36 0.73 1.16
C MET A 233 2.59 2.18 0.68
N ILE A 234 1.81 2.68 -0.30
CA ILE A 234 1.96 4.05 -0.82
C ILE A 234 1.64 5.06 0.28
N HIS A 235 0.51 4.87 0.96
CA HIS A 235 0.10 5.73 2.07
C HIS A 235 1.07 5.63 3.25
N HIS A 236 1.58 4.42 3.53
CA HIS A 236 2.58 4.24 4.58
C HIS A 236 3.89 4.97 4.27
N LEU A 237 4.39 4.89 3.03
CA LEU A 237 5.60 5.61 2.62
C LEU A 237 5.41 7.13 2.62
N ASP A 238 4.22 7.63 2.24
CA ASP A 238 3.88 9.05 2.34
C ASP A 238 3.89 9.53 3.80
N PHE A 239 3.28 8.75 4.70
CA PHE A 239 3.33 9.04 6.14
C PHE A 239 4.76 9.08 6.68
N LEU A 240 5.58 8.07 6.34
CA LEU A 240 6.99 8.03 6.79
C LEU A 240 7.78 9.23 6.28
N LYS A 241 7.59 9.63 5.01
CA LYS A 241 8.24 10.79 4.43
C LYS A 241 7.84 12.07 5.16
N LYS A 242 6.55 12.31 5.35
CA LYS A 242 6.04 13.50 6.05
C LYS A 242 6.48 13.55 7.52
N SER A 243 6.53 12.39 8.18
CA SER A 243 7.05 12.29 9.55
C SER A 243 8.53 12.62 9.63
N GLU A 244 9.33 12.20 8.64
CA GLU A 244 10.75 12.52 8.55
C GLU A 244 10.96 14.00 8.22
N ASP A 245 10.16 14.59 7.33
CA ASP A 245 10.21 16.04 7.03
C ASP A 245 9.91 16.86 8.29
N TYR A 246 8.90 16.43 9.07
CA TYR A 246 8.60 17.07 10.36
C TYR A 246 9.72 16.89 11.39
N ARG A 247 10.33 15.71 11.49
CA ARG A 247 11.49 15.48 12.36
C ARG A 247 12.62 16.43 12.01
N ARG A 248 12.93 16.60 10.72
CA ARG A 248 13.96 17.53 10.24
C ARG A 248 13.64 18.97 10.60
N TYR A 249 12.40 19.40 10.40
CA TYR A 249 11.93 20.71 10.80
C TYR A 249 12.10 20.95 12.29
N LEU A 250 11.64 20.00 13.12
CA LEU A 250 11.73 20.10 14.58
C LEU A 250 13.19 20.20 15.06
N ILE A 251 14.04 19.29 14.59
CA ILE A 251 15.46 19.27 14.99
C ILE A 251 16.18 20.53 14.51
N LYS A 252 15.90 20.98 13.28
CA LYS A 252 16.46 22.23 12.78
C LYS A 252 16.04 23.43 13.64
N SER A 253 14.77 23.53 13.99
CA SER A 253 14.27 24.61 14.85
C SER A 253 14.97 24.62 16.20
N LEU A 254 15.18 23.45 16.82
CA LEU A 254 15.88 23.31 18.09
C LEU A 254 17.38 23.68 17.97
N ASN A 255 18.05 23.20 16.92
CA ASN A 255 19.46 23.47 16.70
C ASN A 255 19.69 24.94 16.34
N ASP A 256 18.83 25.57 15.54
CA ASP A 256 18.89 27.00 15.21
C ASP A 256 18.66 27.84 16.45
N GLU A 257 17.71 27.50 17.32
CA GLU A 257 17.50 28.18 18.60
C GLU A 257 18.72 28.02 19.54
N HIS A 258 19.33 26.84 19.58
CA HIS A 258 20.57 26.63 20.33
C HIS A 258 21.74 27.44 19.75
N ALA A 259 21.83 27.57 18.43
CA ALA A 259 22.88 28.32 17.76
C ALA A 259 22.73 29.85 17.90
N PHE A 260 21.49 30.35 17.74
CA PHE A 260 21.20 31.78 17.56
C PHE A 260 20.34 32.41 18.67
N GLY A 261 19.73 31.61 19.53
CA GLY A 261 18.82 32.09 20.60
C GLY A 261 19.50 32.66 21.85
N GLY A 262 20.77 33.07 21.74
CA GLY A 262 21.50 33.74 22.80
C GLY A 262 22.40 32.85 23.67
N SER A 263 22.45 31.52 23.39
CA SER A 263 23.43 30.64 24.04
C SER A 263 24.87 30.88 23.50
N LYS A 264 25.88 30.40 24.23
CA LYS A 264 27.28 30.51 23.83
C LYS A 264 27.95 29.14 23.74
N THR A 265 28.93 29.02 22.87
CA THR A 265 29.72 27.77 22.69
C THR A 265 30.22 27.24 24.03
N GLY A 266 29.96 25.96 24.29
CA GLY A 266 30.29 25.26 25.54
C GLY A 266 29.26 25.43 26.66
N ASN A 267 28.17 26.17 26.47
CA ASN A 267 27.12 26.33 27.47
C ASN A 267 26.00 25.29 27.29
N TRP A 268 26.20 24.11 27.84
CA TRP A 268 25.22 23.02 27.83
C TRP A 268 24.10 23.13 28.88
N LYS A 269 24.14 24.14 29.74
CA LYS A 269 23.08 24.39 30.73
C LYS A 269 22.06 25.43 30.28
N TRP A 270 22.26 25.99 29.09
CA TRP A 270 21.31 26.94 28.52
C TRP A 270 19.97 26.23 28.25
N THR A 271 18.90 26.91 28.57
CA THR A 271 17.53 26.43 28.38
C THR A 271 16.72 27.45 27.63
N VAL A 272 15.83 27.00 26.80
CA VAL A 272 14.92 27.83 26.02
C VAL A 272 13.59 28.00 26.76
N ASP A 273 12.92 29.14 26.56
CA ASP A 273 11.65 29.46 27.17
C ASP A 273 10.49 28.66 26.57
N ASN A 274 9.41 28.49 27.34
CA ASN A 274 8.18 27.83 26.91
C ASN A 274 7.50 28.50 25.71
N THR A 275 7.73 29.76 25.45
CA THR A 275 7.24 30.49 24.29
C THR A 275 7.76 29.90 22.98
N PHE A 276 9.03 29.48 22.95
CA PHE A 276 9.61 28.81 21.79
C PHE A 276 8.88 27.47 21.50
N PHE A 277 8.68 26.62 22.52
CA PHE A 277 8.00 25.35 22.32
C PHE A 277 6.55 25.49 21.84
N ARG A 278 5.88 26.60 22.21
CA ARG A 278 4.52 26.92 21.72
C ARG A 278 4.53 27.44 20.28
N SER A 279 5.63 28.01 19.80
CA SER A 279 5.77 28.49 18.42
C SER A 279 6.11 27.39 17.42
N VAL A 280 6.63 26.25 17.89
CA VAL A 280 6.93 25.09 17.03
C VAL A 280 5.63 24.47 16.52
N GLU A 281 5.53 24.32 15.20
CA GLU A 281 4.37 23.68 14.56
C GLU A 281 4.22 22.24 15.03
N LYS A 282 2.98 21.81 15.26
CA LYS A 282 2.67 20.42 15.60
C LYS A 282 2.57 19.58 14.34
N PHE A 283 2.96 18.31 14.43
CA PHE A 283 2.77 17.37 13.34
C PHE A 283 1.27 17.11 13.11
N ASP A 284 0.80 17.47 11.92
CA ASP A 284 -0.57 17.19 11.47
C ASP A 284 -0.50 16.44 10.14
N TYR A 285 -0.67 15.11 10.22
CA TYR A 285 -0.66 14.27 9.04
C TYR A 285 -2.01 14.27 8.34
N LYS A 286 -2.00 14.66 7.07
CA LYS A 286 -3.16 14.56 6.19
C LYS A 286 -2.92 13.49 5.13
N THR A 287 -3.80 12.50 5.08
CA THR A 287 -3.77 11.44 4.08
C THR A 287 -3.92 12.03 2.68
N PRO A 288 -3.14 11.58 1.68
CA PRO A 288 -3.31 12.01 0.30
C PRO A 288 -4.72 11.74 -0.21
N LYS A 289 -5.31 12.69 -0.96
CA LYS A 289 -6.63 12.51 -1.57
C LYS A 289 -6.59 11.40 -2.62
N ILE A 290 -7.70 10.65 -2.73
CA ILE A 290 -7.81 9.50 -3.62
C ILE A 290 -7.61 9.88 -5.09
N GLU A 291 -8.03 11.06 -5.52
CA GLU A 291 -7.90 11.55 -6.89
C GLU A 291 -6.44 11.53 -7.39
N GLY A 292 -5.50 11.93 -6.52
CA GLY A 292 -4.07 11.89 -6.83
C GLY A 292 -3.44 10.49 -6.80
N GLN A 293 -4.15 9.48 -6.27
CA GLN A 293 -3.62 8.13 -6.06
C GLN A 293 -4.16 7.08 -7.04
N ILE A 294 -5.26 7.36 -7.74
CA ILE A 294 -5.94 6.40 -8.63
C ILE A 294 -4.98 5.79 -9.66
N SER A 295 -4.04 6.57 -10.19
CA SER A 295 -3.07 6.10 -11.19
C SER A 295 -2.24 4.91 -10.73
N HIS A 296 -2.00 4.76 -9.43
CA HIS A 296 -1.27 3.64 -8.85
C HIS A 296 -2.04 2.32 -8.85
N TYR A 297 -3.36 2.37 -9.04
CA TYR A 297 -4.27 1.23 -8.95
C TYR A 297 -4.86 0.81 -10.30
N LEU A 298 -4.56 1.53 -11.39
CA LEU A 298 -5.14 1.28 -12.72
C LEU A 298 -4.91 -0.16 -13.19
N ILE A 299 -3.73 -0.73 -12.93
CA ILE A 299 -3.41 -2.08 -13.34
C ILE A 299 -4.28 -3.13 -12.62
N ASP A 300 -4.55 -2.92 -11.33
CA ASP A 300 -5.43 -3.80 -10.54
C ASP A 300 -6.88 -3.69 -11.00
N ILE A 301 -7.34 -2.47 -11.33
CA ILE A 301 -8.67 -2.23 -11.91
C ILE A 301 -8.81 -2.97 -13.25
N LEU A 302 -7.82 -2.84 -14.13
CA LEU A 302 -7.81 -3.51 -15.43
C LEU A 302 -7.85 -5.04 -15.27
N PHE A 303 -7.11 -5.61 -14.33
CA PHE A 303 -7.14 -7.05 -14.09
C PHE A 303 -8.49 -7.52 -13.52
N LEU A 304 -9.14 -6.77 -12.64
CA LEU A 304 -10.50 -7.11 -12.21
C LEU A 304 -11.50 -7.07 -13.37
N LEU A 305 -11.42 -6.06 -14.23
CA LEU A 305 -12.27 -5.98 -15.43
C LEU A 305 -12.00 -7.17 -16.38
N LEU A 306 -10.73 -7.53 -16.57
CA LEU A 306 -10.36 -8.72 -17.36
C LEU A 306 -10.97 -9.99 -16.78
N TRP A 307 -10.93 -10.17 -15.46
CA TRP A 307 -11.52 -11.34 -14.82
C TRP A 307 -13.05 -11.38 -14.91
N ILE A 308 -13.73 -10.21 -14.89
CA ILE A 308 -15.17 -10.12 -15.17
C ILE A 308 -15.47 -10.64 -16.58
N ILE A 309 -14.70 -10.20 -17.58
CA ILE A 309 -14.84 -10.65 -18.96
C ILE A 309 -14.58 -12.15 -19.08
N ILE A 310 -13.47 -12.64 -18.50
CA ILE A 310 -13.11 -14.05 -18.54
C ILE A 310 -14.21 -14.94 -17.96
N THR A 311 -14.70 -14.61 -16.76
CA THR A 311 -15.70 -15.44 -16.07
C THR A 311 -17.06 -15.41 -16.77
N THR A 312 -17.45 -14.28 -17.34
CA THR A 312 -18.65 -14.14 -18.17
C THR A 312 -18.53 -14.98 -19.44
N GLU A 313 -17.39 -14.90 -20.16
CA GLU A 313 -17.16 -15.68 -21.37
C GLU A 313 -17.06 -17.19 -21.12
N LEU A 314 -16.51 -17.60 -19.98
CA LEU A 314 -16.48 -19.01 -19.58
C LEU A 314 -17.91 -19.58 -19.48
N ILE A 315 -18.82 -18.87 -18.82
CA ILE A 315 -20.24 -19.29 -18.74
C ILE A 315 -20.83 -19.35 -20.14
N ARG A 316 -20.67 -18.30 -20.97
CA ARG A 316 -21.27 -18.21 -22.30
C ARG A 316 -20.78 -19.33 -23.21
N ARG A 317 -19.49 -19.57 -23.31
CA ARG A 317 -18.90 -20.56 -24.23
C ARG A 317 -19.19 -22.01 -23.82
N TYR A 318 -19.10 -22.29 -22.53
CA TYR A 318 -19.34 -23.64 -22.02
C TYR A 318 -20.79 -24.08 -22.23
N THR A 319 -21.71 -23.20 -21.93
CA THR A 319 -23.13 -23.50 -21.96
C THR A 319 -23.71 -23.51 -23.38
N ASN A 320 -23.07 -22.82 -24.33
CA ASN A 320 -23.46 -22.85 -25.74
C ASN A 320 -22.99 -24.12 -26.49
N LYS A 321 -22.02 -24.85 -25.96
CA LYS A 321 -21.49 -26.07 -26.59
C LYS A 321 -22.43 -27.27 -26.45
N GLY A 322 -23.62 -27.14 -25.85
CA GLY A 322 -24.64 -28.20 -25.76
C GLY A 322 -24.12 -29.45 -25.07
N ILE A 323 -23.15 -29.35 -24.18
CA ILE A 323 -22.52 -30.51 -23.56
C ILE A 323 -23.43 -31.10 -22.51
N LEU A 324 -24.14 -32.09 -22.96
CA LEU A 324 -24.41 -33.40 -22.33
C LEU A 324 -25.18 -33.39 -21.02
N LEU A 325 -26.38 -33.58 -21.20
CA LEU A 325 -27.30 -34.25 -20.26
C LEU A 325 -26.81 -35.66 -19.90
#